data_11d6cbd1c3a5051ed23539faa2dfde26
#
_entry.id   11d6cbd1c3a5051ed23539faa2dfde26
#
_cell.length_a   1.000
_cell.length_b   1.000
_cell.length_c   1.000
_cell.angle_alpha   90.00
_cell.angle_beta   90.00
_cell.angle_gamma   90.00
#
_symmetry.space_group_name_H-M   'P 1'
#
loop_
_entity.id
_entity.type
_entity.pdbx_description
1 polymer ?
#
loop_
_entity_poly.entity_id
_entity_poly.type
_entity_poly.pdbx_seq_one_letter_code
_entity_poly.pdbx_strand_id
1 'polypeptide(L)'
;MELNPLTALSPIDGRYAAQTNVLRDIFSECAFMNARVRVEVEWLIALSEAGFAELPAISEHGRAFLRGLADNFTLADCEAIKTIERTTNHDVKAVEYWIKDRVAHDDELRSAAEFVHFACTSEDINNTSHALMLMRGRDELVAVLERVRGTIAGFAHQWAEIPMLSRTHGQTASPTTVGKEFANVAVRLGRVIEAIKGVKILAKMNGAVGNYNAHLIAYPDFDWENFSRKVVEERLGAVFNTHTIQIEPHDYMAELFHEIERANTILLDFDRDVWGYISLGFFRQKLKEGEVGSSTMPHKVNPIDFENSEGNLGIANALFGHLAGKLPVSRWQRDLTDSTVLRNLGVAFGYCFIGYNALTRGLGKLQVNEARIAEDLDHAWEVLAEAVQTVMRSYGVPHPYEQLKALTRGKGITPETMRTFIEG
;
A
#
# COMPACT_ATOMS: atom_id res chain seq x y z
N MET A 1 17.40 6.36 28.40
CA MET A 1 16.77 5.06 28.09
C MET A 1 17.21 4.71 26.68
N GLU A 2 17.87 3.59 26.49
CA GLU A 2 18.30 3.17 25.15
C GLU A 2 17.10 2.81 24.27
N LEU A 3 17.24 3.04 22.97
CA LEU A 3 16.21 2.73 21.99
C LEU A 3 16.13 1.22 21.74
N ASN A 4 14.98 0.64 22.09
CA ASN A 4 14.64 -0.75 21.75
C ASN A 4 13.10 -0.85 21.57
N PRO A 5 12.54 -2.01 21.18
CA PRO A 5 11.10 -2.13 20.94
C PRO A 5 10.19 -1.75 22.11
N LEU A 6 10.64 -1.86 23.35
CA LEU A 6 9.86 -1.47 24.52
C LEU A 6 9.95 0.02 24.85
N THR A 7 10.96 0.71 24.34
CA THR A 7 11.21 2.14 24.58
C THR A 7 10.96 3.01 23.37
N ALA A 8 10.63 2.40 22.21
CA ALA A 8 10.32 3.11 20.98
C ALA A 8 9.03 3.93 21.11
N LEU A 9 9.05 5.19 20.64
CA LEU A 9 7.86 6.04 20.62
C LEU A 9 6.86 5.61 19.56
N SER A 10 7.35 5.14 18.41
CA SER A 10 6.50 4.63 17.34
C SER A 10 6.09 3.18 17.62
N PRO A 11 4.80 2.83 17.58
CA PRO A 11 4.36 1.44 17.70
C PRO A 11 4.86 0.55 16.55
N ILE A 12 5.17 1.13 15.40
CA ILE A 12 5.74 0.41 14.24
C ILE A 12 7.11 -0.19 14.60
N ASP A 13 7.96 0.56 15.29
CA ASP A 13 9.30 0.12 15.72
C ASP A 13 9.29 -0.51 17.12
N GLY A 14 8.16 -0.41 17.85
CA GLY A 14 7.95 -0.99 19.15
C GLY A 14 7.08 -2.25 19.10
N ARG A 15 5.84 -2.11 19.57
CA ARG A 15 4.86 -3.20 19.70
C ARG A 15 4.69 -4.06 18.43
N TYR A 16 4.77 -3.47 17.26
CA TYR A 16 4.52 -4.11 15.97
C TYR A 16 5.78 -4.34 15.13
N ALA A 17 6.97 -4.15 15.71
CA ALA A 17 8.25 -4.24 14.98
C ALA A 17 8.42 -5.53 14.16
N ALA A 18 7.98 -6.68 14.70
CA ALA A 18 8.04 -7.95 13.99
C ALA A 18 7.13 -8.03 12.74
N GLN A 19 6.02 -7.27 12.72
CA GLN A 19 5.06 -7.27 11.61
C GLN A 19 5.49 -6.34 10.47
N THR A 20 6.35 -5.37 10.76
CA THR A 20 6.82 -4.35 9.82
C THR A 20 8.26 -4.57 9.36
N ASN A 21 8.90 -5.65 9.80
CA ASN A 21 10.33 -5.88 9.60
C ASN A 21 10.75 -5.87 8.12
N VAL A 22 9.94 -6.43 7.23
CA VAL A 22 10.20 -6.43 5.77
C VAL A 22 10.33 -5.02 5.19
N LEU A 23 9.67 -4.02 5.79
CA LEU A 23 9.72 -2.64 5.33
C LEU A 23 11.02 -1.92 5.73
N ARG A 24 11.82 -2.45 6.66
CA ARG A 24 13.09 -1.85 7.08
C ARG A 24 14.11 -1.82 5.95
N ASP A 25 14.17 -2.90 5.16
CA ASP A 25 15.06 -3.02 4.00
C ASP A 25 14.58 -2.19 2.79
N ILE A 26 13.45 -1.49 2.93
CA ILE A 26 12.85 -0.67 1.88
C ILE A 26 12.81 0.80 2.26
N PHE A 27 12.36 1.13 3.48
CA PHE A 27 12.01 2.49 3.88
C PHE A 27 12.85 3.06 5.05
N SER A 28 13.79 2.29 5.62
CA SER A 28 14.67 2.84 6.65
C SER A 28 15.64 3.87 6.07
N GLU A 29 16.25 4.68 6.93
CA GLU A 29 17.30 5.63 6.53
C GLU A 29 18.46 4.90 5.84
N CYS A 30 18.83 3.70 6.34
CA CYS A 30 19.86 2.86 5.73
C CYS A 30 19.45 2.36 4.33
N ALA A 31 18.19 1.94 4.16
CA ALA A 31 17.69 1.54 2.85
C ALA A 31 17.66 2.72 1.86
N PHE A 32 17.34 3.92 2.32
CA PHE A 32 17.40 5.12 1.49
C PHE A 32 18.83 5.47 1.08
N MET A 33 19.83 5.34 1.99
CA MET A 33 21.24 5.51 1.64
C MET A 33 21.68 4.50 0.58
N ASN A 34 21.30 3.23 0.74
CA ASN A 34 21.58 2.18 -0.25
C ASN A 34 20.98 2.49 -1.61
N ALA A 35 19.73 2.96 -1.65
CA ALA A 35 19.07 3.36 -2.90
C ALA A 35 19.83 4.50 -3.60
N ARG A 36 20.32 5.49 -2.84
CA ARG A 36 21.18 6.57 -3.37
C ARG A 36 22.48 6.04 -3.96
N VAL A 37 23.15 5.13 -3.25
CA VAL A 37 24.38 4.48 -3.76
C VAL A 37 24.08 3.77 -5.09
N ARG A 38 22.97 3.06 -5.19
CA ARG A 38 22.58 2.38 -6.43
C ARG A 38 22.37 3.35 -7.58
N VAL A 39 21.67 4.45 -7.35
CA VAL A 39 21.41 5.47 -8.39
C VAL A 39 22.74 6.11 -8.86
N GLU A 40 23.62 6.50 -7.94
CA GLU A 40 24.93 7.08 -8.25
C GLU A 40 25.81 6.10 -9.04
N VAL A 41 25.83 4.84 -8.64
CA VAL A 41 26.61 3.78 -9.30
C VAL A 41 26.11 3.52 -10.71
N GLU A 42 24.80 3.37 -10.94
CA GLU A 42 24.27 3.13 -12.28
C GLU A 42 24.44 4.36 -13.17
N TRP A 43 24.38 5.59 -12.61
CA TRP A 43 24.69 6.80 -13.34
C TRP A 43 26.16 6.84 -13.78
N LEU A 44 27.11 6.56 -12.88
CA LEU A 44 28.55 6.52 -13.19
C LEU A 44 28.86 5.45 -14.26
N ILE A 45 28.32 4.24 -14.13
CA ILE A 45 28.49 3.17 -15.11
C ILE A 45 27.98 3.63 -16.47
N ALA A 46 26.77 4.21 -16.53
CA ALA A 46 26.19 4.70 -17.76
C ALA A 46 27.05 5.79 -18.42
N LEU A 47 27.56 6.76 -17.62
CA LEU A 47 28.47 7.80 -18.11
C LEU A 47 29.75 7.19 -18.72
N SER A 48 30.32 6.15 -18.13
CA SER A 48 31.52 5.49 -18.66
C SER A 48 31.27 4.77 -20.00
N GLU A 49 30.03 4.40 -20.26
CA GLU A 49 29.62 3.76 -21.52
C GLU A 49 29.18 4.79 -22.59
N ALA A 50 29.08 6.07 -22.23
CA ALA A 50 28.67 7.14 -23.15
C ALA A 50 29.73 7.54 -24.18
N GLY A 51 30.98 7.12 -23.99
CA GLY A 51 32.08 7.38 -24.93
C GLY A 51 32.76 8.73 -24.74
N PHE A 52 32.66 9.34 -23.56
CA PHE A 52 33.40 10.56 -23.23
C PHE A 52 34.90 10.28 -23.16
N ALA A 53 35.71 11.12 -23.79
CA ALA A 53 37.16 10.96 -23.83
C ALA A 53 37.81 11.02 -22.43
N GLU A 54 37.20 11.81 -21.54
CA GLU A 54 37.66 12.03 -20.17
C GLU A 54 37.28 10.89 -19.21
N LEU A 55 36.31 10.05 -19.59
CA LEU A 55 35.86 8.94 -18.79
C LEU A 55 35.92 7.63 -19.63
N PRO A 56 37.03 6.87 -19.55
CA PRO A 56 37.12 5.58 -20.23
C PRO A 56 36.05 4.60 -19.77
N ALA A 57 35.66 3.70 -20.68
CA ALA A 57 34.70 2.63 -20.35
C ALA A 57 35.23 1.77 -19.20
N ILE A 58 34.42 1.64 -18.16
CA ILE A 58 34.73 0.81 -17.00
C ILE A 58 34.59 -0.67 -17.38
N SER A 59 35.56 -1.50 -17.04
CA SER A 59 35.57 -2.93 -17.30
C SER A 59 34.40 -3.65 -16.62
N GLU A 60 34.12 -4.88 -17.02
CA GLU A 60 33.12 -5.71 -16.35
C GLU A 60 33.44 -5.91 -14.85
N HIS A 61 34.73 -6.06 -14.52
CA HIS A 61 35.19 -6.16 -13.14
C HIS A 61 34.92 -4.88 -12.35
N GLY A 62 35.24 -3.71 -12.91
CA GLY A 62 34.96 -2.41 -12.29
C GLY A 62 33.46 -2.15 -12.10
N ARG A 63 32.63 -2.52 -13.10
CA ARG A 63 31.16 -2.44 -12.98
C ARG A 63 30.63 -3.37 -11.87
N ALA A 64 31.15 -4.58 -11.78
CA ALA A 64 30.78 -5.52 -10.71
C ALA A 64 31.19 -4.98 -9.32
N PHE A 65 32.38 -4.38 -9.20
CA PHE A 65 32.81 -3.73 -7.96
C PHE A 65 31.85 -2.59 -7.57
N LEU A 66 31.54 -1.69 -8.51
CA LEU A 66 30.61 -0.56 -8.26
C LEU A 66 29.22 -1.05 -7.83
N ARG A 67 28.63 -2.01 -8.54
CA ARG A 67 27.34 -2.60 -8.15
C ARG A 67 27.41 -3.29 -6.80
N GLY A 68 28.53 -3.91 -6.50
CA GLY A 68 28.81 -4.53 -5.21
C GLY A 68 28.71 -3.55 -4.04
N LEU A 69 28.98 -2.25 -4.23
CA LEU A 69 28.81 -1.22 -3.20
C LEU A 69 27.35 -1.10 -2.75
N ALA A 70 26.39 -1.30 -3.66
CA ALA A 70 24.97 -1.28 -3.33
C ALA A 70 24.44 -2.69 -2.95
N ASP A 71 24.89 -3.75 -3.64
CA ASP A 71 24.38 -5.11 -3.43
C ASP A 71 24.82 -5.69 -2.07
N ASN A 72 25.99 -5.31 -1.58
CA ASN A 72 26.56 -5.74 -0.29
C ASN A 72 26.52 -4.63 0.77
N PHE A 73 25.65 -3.65 0.63
CA PHE A 73 25.55 -2.50 1.53
C PHE A 73 25.12 -2.92 2.93
N THR A 74 25.83 -2.47 3.95
CA THR A 74 25.67 -2.88 5.35
C THR A 74 25.35 -1.72 6.29
N LEU A 75 24.99 -2.02 7.53
CA LEU A 75 24.81 -1.01 8.58
C LEU A 75 26.12 -0.23 8.84
N ALA A 76 27.28 -0.88 8.74
CA ALA A 76 28.58 -0.21 8.90
C ALA A 76 28.81 0.84 7.80
N ASP A 77 28.33 0.62 6.58
CA ASP A 77 28.37 1.59 5.49
C ASP A 77 27.45 2.79 5.77
N CYS A 78 26.27 2.53 6.32
CA CYS A 78 25.36 3.59 6.79
C CYS A 78 26.04 4.47 7.85
N GLU A 79 26.70 3.86 8.84
CA GLU A 79 27.41 4.56 9.92
C GLU A 79 28.59 5.38 9.38
N ALA A 80 29.31 4.87 8.39
CA ALA A 80 30.38 5.59 7.71
C ALA A 80 29.85 6.82 6.97
N ILE A 81 28.77 6.69 6.20
CA ILE A 81 28.10 7.81 5.53
C ILE A 81 27.61 8.83 6.56
N LYS A 82 26.97 8.40 7.65
CA LYS A 82 26.52 9.31 8.73
C LYS A 82 27.68 10.03 9.40
N THR A 83 28.85 9.43 9.45
CA THR A 83 30.07 10.08 9.99
C THR A 83 30.52 11.23 9.08
N ILE A 84 30.49 11.03 7.76
CA ILE A 84 30.77 12.07 6.78
C ILE A 84 29.70 13.19 6.86
N GLU A 85 28.43 12.80 6.93
CA GLU A 85 27.29 13.74 6.99
C GLU A 85 27.37 14.68 8.20
N ARG A 86 27.85 14.19 9.37
CA ARG A 86 28.06 15.05 10.55
C ARG A 86 28.99 16.22 10.31
N THR A 87 29.93 16.09 9.37
CA THR A 87 30.87 17.16 9.01
C THR A 87 30.34 18.01 7.85
N THR A 88 29.74 17.37 6.84
CA THR A 88 29.27 18.06 5.63
C THR A 88 27.91 18.75 5.82
N ASN A 89 27.14 18.31 6.81
CA ASN A 89 25.73 18.68 7.03
C ASN A 89 24.87 18.54 5.77
N HIS A 90 25.19 17.54 4.94
CA HIS A 90 24.50 17.27 3.68
C HIS A 90 24.52 15.79 3.35
N ASP A 91 23.35 15.16 3.35
CA ASP A 91 23.17 13.72 3.25
C ASP A 91 23.60 13.13 1.88
N VAL A 92 23.16 13.73 0.76
CA VAL A 92 23.57 13.24 -0.58
C VAL A 92 25.05 13.45 -0.84
N LYS A 93 25.61 14.60 -0.40
CA LYS A 93 27.06 14.85 -0.52
C LYS A 93 27.88 13.84 0.30
N ALA A 94 27.36 13.37 1.44
CA ALA A 94 28.00 12.34 2.23
C ALA A 94 28.06 11.00 1.48
N VAL A 95 27.00 10.62 0.77
CA VAL A 95 26.97 9.43 -0.10
C VAL A 95 27.99 9.57 -1.23
N GLU A 96 28.02 10.71 -1.92
CA GLU A 96 29.01 10.99 -2.98
C GLU A 96 30.45 10.81 -2.46
N TYR A 97 30.79 11.42 -1.32
CA TYR A 97 32.13 11.30 -0.74
C TYR A 97 32.46 9.86 -0.33
N TRP A 98 31.49 9.13 0.20
CA TRP A 98 31.66 7.72 0.54
C TRP A 98 31.96 6.84 -0.69
N ILE A 99 31.29 7.11 -1.82
CA ILE A 99 31.56 6.42 -3.10
C ILE A 99 32.93 6.82 -3.62
N LYS A 100 33.26 8.14 -3.67
CA LYS A 100 34.55 8.65 -4.15
C LYS A 100 35.74 8.05 -3.39
N ASP A 101 35.62 7.91 -2.07
CA ASP A 101 36.65 7.28 -1.25
C ASP A 101 36.92 5.83 -1.71
N ARG A 102 35.89 5.04 -1.97
CA ARG A 102 36.04 3.65 -2.43
C ARG A 102 36.59 3.53 -3.83
N VAL A 103 36.09 4.38 -4.73
CA VAL A 103 36.55 4.47 -6.12
C VAL A 103 38.02 4.90 -6.21
N ALA A 104 38.48 5.81 -5.33
CA ALA A 104 39.85 6.30 -5.30
C ALA A 104 40.88 5.22 -4.89
N HIS A 105 40.44 4.16 -4.21
CA HIS A 105 41.33 3.06 -3.79
C HIS A 105 41.40 1.94 -4.83
N ASP A 106 40.64 1.99 -5.89
CA ASP A 106 40.73 1.05 -7.01
C ASP A 106 41.52 1.66 -8.16
N ASP A 107 42.52 0.94 -8.69
CA ASP A 107 43.43 1.47 -9.71
C ASP A 107 42.76 1.77 -11.03
N GLU A 108 41.72 1.02 -11.43
CA GLU A 108 40.91 1.27 -12.64
C GLU A 108 39.99 2.47 -12.44
N LEU A 109 39.29 2.53 -11.29
CA LEU A 109 38.19 3.46 -11.05
C LEU A 109 38.64 4.83 -10.56
N ARG A 110 39.91 4.97 -10.11
CA ARG A 110 40.42 6.25 -9.56
C ARG A 110 40.22 7.43 -10.50
N SER A 111 40.38 7.24 -11.81
CA SER A 111 40.19 8.28 -12.81
C SER A 111 38.72 8.68 -12.98
N ALA A 112 37.76 7.81 -12.58
CA ALA A 112 36.34 8.03 -12.67
C ALA A 112 35.77 8.77 -11.42
N ALA A 113 36.58 8.98 -10.37
CA ALA A 113 36.10 9.52 -9.10
C ALA A 113 35.38 10.88 -9.24
N GLU A 114 35.84 11.78 -10.14
CA GLU A 114 35.22 13.08 -10.35
C GLU A 114 33.92 13.01 -11.18
N PHE A 115 33.64 11.86 -11.78
CA PHE A 115 32.35 11.63 -12.48
C PHE A 115 31.26 11.06 -11.55
N VAL A 116 31.58 10.71 -10.30
CA VAL A 116 30.55 10.44 -9.29
C VAL A 116 29.71 11.72 -9.10
N HIS A 117 28.39 11.60 -9.16
CA HIS A 117 27.46 12.74 -9.09
C HIS A 117 27.59 13.77 -10.25
N PHE A 118 28.21 13.38 -11.37
CA PHE A 118 28.48 14.33 -12.47
C PHE A 118 27.19 14.90 -13.04
N ALA A 119 27.11 16.24 -13.06
CA ALA A 119 25.99 17.05 -13.52
C ALA A 119 24.66 16.84 -12.78
N CYS A 120 24.60 15.96 -11.77
CA CYS A 120 23.42 15.73 -10.97
C CYS A 120 23.16 16.84 -9.97
N THR A 121 21.91 16.97 -9.58
CA THR A 121 21.49 17.61 -8.32
C THR A 121 21.08 16.54 -7.31
N SER A 122 21.05 16.89 -6.03
CA SER A 122 20.62 15.96 -4.98
C SER A 122 19.27 15.32 -5.27
N GLU A 123 18.37 16.02 -5.92
CA GLU A 123 17.05 15.49 -6.26
C GLU A 123 17.05 14.52 -7.43
N ASP A 124 17.99 14.56 -8.34
CA ASP A 124 18.15 13.48 -9.31
C ASP A 124 18.37 12.13 -8.60
N ILE A 125 19.15 12.17 -7.52
CA ILE A 125 19.44 10.99 -6.70
C ILE A 125 18.27 10.66 -5.76
N ASN A 126 17.74 11.64 -5.03
CA ASN A 126 16.68 11.43 -4.03
C ASN A 126 15.38 10.94 -4.65
N ASN A 127 14.87 11.64 -5.68
CA ASN A 127 13.59 11.23 -6.28
C ASN A 127 13.67 9.84 -6.91
N THR A 128 14.79 9.55 -7.59
CA THR A 128 15.00 8.24 -8.19
C THR A 128 15.14 7.15 -7.13
N SER A 129 15.80 7.45 -6.01
CA SER A 129 15.86 6.55 -4.85
C SER A 129 14.47 6.29 -4.26
N HIS A 130 13.64 7.33 -4.09
CA HIS A 130 12.26 7.16 -3.65
C HIS A 130 11.43 6.33 -4.64
N ALA A 131 11.66 6.49 -5.95
CA ALA A 131 11.01 5.65 -6.97
C ALA A 131 11.37 4.17 -6.78
N LEU A 132 12.67 3.84 -6.58
CA LEU A 132 13.11 2.47 -6.29
C LEU A 132 12.48 1.90 -5.00
N MET A 133 12.44 2.71 -3.94
CA MET A 133 11.82 2.31 -2.67
C MET A 133 10.32 2.08 -2.83
N LEU A 134 9.61 2.96 -3.55
CA LEU A 134 8.16 2.84 -3.77
C LEU A 134 7.80 1.66 -4.68
N MET A 135 8.60 1.34 -5.69
CA MET A 135 8.39 0.12 -6.49
C MET A 135 8.43 -1.12 -5.60
N ARG A 136 9.46 -1.27 -4.78
CA ARG A 136 9.58 -2.39 -3.85
C ARG A 136 8.47 -2.41 -2.80
N GLY A 137 8.17 -1.25 -2.20
CA GLY A 137 7.10 -1.12 -1.20
C GLY A 137 5.72 -1.43 -1.75
N ARG A 138 5.43 -0.98 -2.97
CA ARG A 138 4.21 -1.32 -3.71
C ARG A 138 4.09 -2.82 -3.92
N ASP A 139 5.16 -3.47 -4.38
CA ASP A 139 5.14 -4.89 -4.70
C ASP A 139 4.93 -5.74 -3.43
N GLU A 140 5.56 -5.40 -2.32
CA GLU A 140 5.31 -6.04 -1.02
C GLU A 140 3.87 -5.82 -0.53
N LEU A 141 3.35 -4.60 -0.64
CA LEU A 141 1.97 -4.27 -0.25
C LEU A 141 0.96 -5.04 -1.10
N VAL A 142 1.17 -5.09 -2.41
CA VAL A 142 0.33 -5.85 -3.34
C VAL A 142 0.35 -7.34 -3.00
N ALA A 143 1.51 -7.91 -2.68
CA ALA A 143 1.62 -9.32 -2.29
C ALA A 143 0.79 -9.63 -1.02
N VAL A 144 0.76 -8.72 -0.04
CA VAL A 144 -0.07 -8.88 1.17
C VAL A 144 -1.56 -8.75 0.82
N LEU A 145 -1.94 -7.73 0.04
CA LEU A 145 -3.33 -7.51 -0.38
C LEU A 145 -3.88 -8.69 -1.19
N GLU A 146 -3.08 -9.29 -2.08
CA GLU A 146 -3.49 -10.47 -2.84
C GLU A 146 -3.74 -11.67 -1.93
N ARG A 147 -2.95 -11.85 -0.87
CA ARG A 147 -3.22 -12.92 0.12
C ARG A 147 -4.51 -12.67 0.88
N VAL A 148 -4.77 -11.43 1.31
CA VAL A 148 -6.04 -11.04 1.97
C VAL A 148 -7.21 -11.30 1.03
N ARG A 149 -7.13 -10.80 -0.21
CA ARG A 149 -8.14 -11.01 -1.25
C ARG A 149 -8.41 -12.48 -1.51
N GLY A 150 -7.35 -13.28 -1.62
CA GLY A 150 -7.43 -14.73 -1.84
C GLY A 150 -8.17 -15.45 -0.71
N THR A 151 -7.93 -15.06 0.55
CA THR A 151 -8.63 -15.59 1.72
C THR A 151 -10.13 -15.25 1.67
N ILE A 152 -10.45 -13.99 1.40
CA ILE A 152 -11.84 -13.51 1.29
C ILE A 152 -12.57 -14.22 0.14
N ALA A 153 -11.91 -14.36 -1.02
CA ALA A 153 -12.46 -15.10 -2.17
C ALA A 153 -12.69 -16.59 -1.85
N GLY A 154 -11.77 -17.20 -1.10
CA GLY A 154 -11.94 -18.57 -0.60
C GLY A 154 -13.22 -18.73 0.23
N PHE A 155 -13.46 -17.81 1.16
CA PHE A 155 -14.71 -17.79 1.94
C PHE A 155 -15.94 -17.50 1.08
N ALA A 156 -15.83 -16.66 0.06
CA ALA A 156 -16.91 -16.38 -0.88
C ALA A 156 -17.39 -17.69 -1.56
N HIS A 157 -16.46 -18.54 -1.98
CA HIS A 157 -16.78 -19.84 -2.56
C HIS A 157 -17.31 -20.83 -1.52
N GLN A 158 -16.65 -20.92 -0.36
CA GLN A 158 -17.02 -21.83 0.70
C GLN A 158 -18.44 -21.63 1.21
N TRP A 159 -18.89 -20.38 1.28
CA TRP A 159 -20.19 -19.98 1.85
C TRP A 159 -21.18 -19.50 0.80
N ALA A 160 -20.96 -19.85 -0.47
CA ALA A 160 -21.78 -19.40 -1.60
C ALA A 160 -23.27 -19.76 -1.47
N GLU A 161 -23.55 -20.93 -0.88
CA GLU A 161 -24.91 -21.47 -0.76
C GLU A 161 -25.56 -21.21 0.60
N ILE A 162 -24.91 -20.47 1.51
CA ILE A 162 -25.49 -20.16 2.82
C ILE A 162 -26.37 -18.89 2.67
N PRO A 163 -27.71 -19.03 2.66
CA PRO A 163 -28.61 -17.89 2.54
C PRO A 163 -28.60 -17.06 3.82
N MET A 164 -28.68 -15.75 3.68
CA MET A 164 -28.64 -14.78 4.77
C MET A 164 -29.58 -13.63 4.47
N LEU A 165 -30.27 -13.08 5.47
CA LEU A 165 -30.99 -11.82 5.29
C LEU A 165 -30.01 -10.67 5.03
N SER A 166 -30.32 -9.87 4.00
CA SER A 166 -29.68 -8.56 3.88
C SER A 166 -30.25 -7.58 4.91
N ARG A 167 -29.44 -6.58 5.24
CA ARG A 167 -29.88 -5.46 6.07
C ARG A 167 -29.57 -4.15 5.36
N THR A 168 -30.64 -3.49 4.91
CA THR A 168 -30.53 -2.13 4.37
C THR A 168 -31.09 -1.15 5.41
N HIS A 169 -30.36 -0.08 5.68
CA HIS A 169 -30.71 0.87 6.76
C HIS A 169 -30.86 0.17 8.14
N GLY A 170 -30.15 -0.94 8.36
CA GLY A 170 -30.27 -1.75 9.56
C GLY A 170 -31.54 -2.60 9.67
N GLN A 171 -32.44 -2.53 8.68
CA GLN A 171 -33.69 -3.30 8.63
C GLN A 171 -33.54 -4.54 7.77
N THR A 172 -34.31 -5.60 8.11
CA THR A 172 -34.39 -6.82 7.31
C THR A 172 -34.85 -6.53 5.90
N ALA A 173 -34.17 -7.09 4.92
CA ALA A 173 -34.41 -6.91 3.50
C ALA A 173 -34.32 -8.24 2.75
N SER A 174 -34.45 -8.23 1.44
CA SER A 174 -34.40 -9.41 0.58
C SER A 174 -33.17 -10.27 0.89
N PRO A 175 -33.29 -11.59 0.87
CA PRO A 175 -32.18 -12.48 1.16
C PRO A 175 -31.01 -12.34 0.17
N THR A 176 -29.82 -12.54 0.69
CA THR A 176 -28.54 -12.70 -0.05
C THR A 176 -27.90 -14.03 0.34
N THR A 177 -26.63 -14.24 0.03
CA THR A 177 -25.82 -15.31 0.62
C THR A 177 -24.57 -14.75 1.30
N VAL A 178 -24.10 -15.45 2.31
CA VAL A 178 -22.83 -15.10 2.99
C VAL A 178 -21.69 -15.02 1.98
N GLY A 179 -21.61 -16.00 1.08
CA GLY A 179 -20.55 -16.01 0.06
C GLY A 179 -20.62 -14.84 -0.90
N LYS A 180 -21.81 -14.37 -1.29
CA LYS A 180 -21.96 -13.21 -2.19
C LYS A 180 -21.48 -11.92 -1.52
N GLU A 181 -21.70 -11.73 -0.22
CA GLU A 181 -21.19 -10.57 0.51
C GLU A 181 -19.65 -10.54 0.53
N PHE A 182 -19.01 -11.68 0.76
CA PHE A 182 -17.54 -11.81 0.66
C PHE A 182 -17.04 -11.64 -0.78
N ALA A 183 -17.75 -12.15 -1.78
CA ALA A 183 -17.41 -11.98 -3.20
C ALA A 183 -17.40 -10.50 -3.62
N ASN A 184 -18.32 -9.68 -3.10
CA ASN A 184 -18.33 -8.23 -3.34
C ASN A 184 -17.00 -7.60 -2.94
N VAL A 185 -16.51 -7.90 -1.74
CA VAL A 185 -15.25 -7.36 -1.22
C VAL A 185 -14.06 -7.86 -2.04
N ALA A 186 -13.99 -9.17 -2.33
CA ALA A 186 -12.91 -9.76 -3.12
C ALA A 186 -12.79 -9.14 -4.52
N VAL A 187 -13.94 -8.87 -5.18
CA VAL A 187 -13.97 -8.23 -6.51
C VAL A 187 -13.56 -6.76 -6.43
N ARG A 188 -14.03 -6.02 -5.43
CA ARG A 188 -13.62 -4.62 -5.19
C ARG A 188 -12.10 -4.52 -4.96
N LEU A 189 -11.55 -5.39 -4.11
CA LEU A 189 -10.11 -5.45 -3.86
C LEU A 189 -9.32 -5.81 -5.12
N GLY A 190 -9.76 -6.79 -5.91
CA GLY A 190 -9.10 -7.15 -7.16
C GLY A 190 -8.95 -5.96 -8.11
N ARG A 191 -10.00 -5.15 -8.25
CA ARG A 191 -9.95 -3.94 -9.11
C ARG A 191 -8.97 -2.89 -8.60
N VAL A 192 -8.92 -2.65 -7.30
CA VAL A 192 -8.00 -1.65 -6.74
C VAL A 192 -6.55 -2.14 -6.72
N ILE A 193 -6.32 -3.43 -6.51
CA ILE A 193 -4.98 -4.02 -6.63
C ILE A 193 -4.42 -3.82 -8.05
N GLU A 194 -5.22 -4.05 -9.08
CA GLU A 194 -4.78 -3.78 -10.46
C GLU A 194 -4.53 -2.28 -10.71
N ALA A 195 -5.30 -1.39 -10.10
CA ALA A 195 -5.04 0.05 -10.16
C ALA A 195 -3.70 0.41 -9.49
N ILE A 196 -3.42 -0.12 -8.30
CA ILE A 196 -2.13 0.07 -7.59
C ILE A 196 -0.95 -0.42 -8.46
N LYS A 197 -1.06 -1.61 -9.07
CA LYS A 197 -0.05 -2.15 -9.99
C LYS A 197 0.15 -1.27 -11.22
N GLY A 198 -0.93 -0.65 -11.71
CA GLY A 198 -0.94 0.18 -12.91
C GLY A 198 -0.31 1.56 -12.74
N VAL A 199 -0.12 2.05 -11.51
CA VAL A 199 0.50 3.35 -11.28
C VAL A 199 1.94 3.35 -11.77
N LYS A 200 2.26 4.28 -12.66
CA LYS A 200 3.62 4.47 -13.18
C LYS A 200 4.47 5.19 -12.14
N ILE A 201 5.52 4.55 -11.69
CA ILE A 201 6.47 5.17 -10.75
C ILE A 201 7.47 5.99 -11.56
N LEU A 202 7.43 7.31 -11.39
CA LEU A 202 8.21 8.24 -12.20
C LEU A 202 9.55 8.57 -11.52
N ALA A 203 10.56 8.91 -12.35
CA ALA A 203 11.84 9.45 -11.88
C ALA A 203 12.42 10.43 -12.90
N LYS A 204 13.33 11.28 -12.45
CA LYS A 204 14.05 12.25 -13.27
C LYS A 204 15.56 12.15 -13.04
N MET A 205 16.34 12.39 -14.10
CA MET A 205 17.79 12.57 -14.06
C MET A 205 18.15 13.67 -15.07
N ASN A 206 17.79 14.95 -14.78
CA ASN A 206 17.88 16.06 -15.72
C ASN A 206 18.41 17.36 -15.11
N GLY A 207 19.06 17.24 -13.94
CA GLY A 207 19.82 18.33 -13.32
C GLY A 207 19.01 19.27 -12.43
N ALA A 208 19.66 20.34 -12.01
CA ALA A 208 19.25 21.20 -10.91
C ALA A 208 17.87 21.85 -11.05
N VAL A 209 17.38 22.03 -12.26
CA VAL A 209 16.06 22.63 -12.54
C VAL A 209 15.31 21.90 -13.67
N GLY A 210 15.74 20.69 -14.00
CA GLY A 210 15.08 19.85 -15.03
C GLY A 210 15.42 20.20 -16.47
N ASN A 211 16.48 20.97 -16.73
CA ASN A 211 16.79 21.50 -18.05
C ASN A 211 18.19 21.13 -18.57
N TYR A 212 18.89 20.17 -17.95
CA TYR A 212 20.24 19.73 -18.35
C TYR A 212 21.29 20.84 -18.44
N ASN A 213 21.16 21.94 -17.68
CA ASN A 213 22.02 23.11 -17.80
C ASN A 213 23.53 22.77 -17.68
N ALA A 214 23.92 22.05 -16.62
CA ALA A 214 25.31 21.66 -16.41
C ALA A 214 25.77 20.60 -17.43
N HIS A 215 24.92 19.69 -17.78
CA HIS A 215 25.17 18.65 -18.79
C HIS A 215 25.49 19.23 -20.16
N LEU A 216 24.65 20.15 -20.64
CA LEU A 216 24.79 20.78 -21.97
C LEU A 216 25.99 21.74 -22.04
N ILE A 217 26.42 22.32 -20.91
CA ILE A 217 27.67 23.11 -20.89
C ILE A 217 28.89 22.22 -21.01
N ALA A 218 28.87 21.05 -20.35
CA ALA A 218 29.99 20.13 -20.41
C ALA A 218 30.08 19.41 -21.77
N TYR A 219 28.97 18.90 -22.26
CA TYR A 219 28.88 18.14 -23.52
C TYR A 219 27.64 18.61 -24.31
N PRO A 220 27.75 19.72 -25.08
CA PRO A 220 26.60 20.38 -25.73
C PRO A 220 25.93 19.57 -26.84
N ASP A 221 26.66 18.68 -27.49
CA ASP A 221 26.19 17.87 -28.61
C ASP A 221 25.70 16.46 -28.20
N PHE A 222 25.70 16.16 -26.90
CA PHE A 222 25.30 14.85 -26.39
C PHE A 222 23.79 14.81 -26.10
N ASP A 223 23.13 13.70 -26.51
CA ASP A 223 21.68 13.49 -26.29
C ASP A 223 21.37 13.07 -24.85
N TRP A 224 21.40 14.07 -23.95
CA TRP A 224 21.18 13.87 -22.53
C TRP A 224 19.78 13.36 -22.17
N GLU A 225 18.77 13.75 -22.93
CA GLU A 225 17.40 13.29 -22.67
C GLU A 225 17.27 11.77 -22.89
N ASN A 226 17.71 11.29 -24.05
CA ASN A 226 17.69 9.86 -24.35
C ASN A 226 18.61 9.06 -23.42
N PHE A 227 19.76 9.62 -23.05
CA PHE A 227 20.69 9.02 -22.11
C PHE A 227 20.04 8.84 -20.72
N SER A 228 19.46 9.91 -20.16
CA SER A 228 18.79 9.87 -18.87
C SER A 228 17.58 8.94 -18.86
N ARG A 229 16.81 8.93 -19.97
CA ARG A 229 15.71 7.97 -20.16
C ARG A 229 16.19 6.54 -20.05
N LYS A 230 17.26 6.17 -20.74
CA LYS A 230 17.81 4.81 -20.68
C LYS A 230 18.30 4.44 -19.28
N VAL A 231 18.93 5.37 -18.57
CA VAL A 231 19.35 5.11 -17.18
C VAL A 231 18.13 4.84 -16.30
N VAL A 232 17.11 5.69 -16.37
CA VAL A 232 15.91 5.56 -15.53
C VAL A 232 15.11 4.31 -15.88
N GLU A 233 14.88 4.06 -17.17
CA GLU A 233 13.97 3.00 -17.61
C GLU A 233 14.66 1.64 -17.69
N GLU A 234 15.84 1.55 -18.33
CA GLU A 234 16.50 0.28 -18.59
C GLU A 234 17.36 -0.23 -17.44
N ARG A 235 17.97 0.69 -16.65
CA ARG A 235 18.87 0.31 -15.54
C ARG A 235 18.18 0.33 -14.19
N LEU A 236 17.28 1.29 -13.96
CA LEU A 236 16.64 1.50 -12.67
C LEU A 236 15.17 1.05 -12.64
N GLY A 237 14.56 0.80 -13.80
CA GLY A 237 13.21 0.22 -13.93
C GLY A 237 12.05 1.16 -13.59
N ALA A 238 12.32 2.45 -13.38
CA ALA A 238 11.29 3.49 -13.21
C ALA A 238 10.86 4.04 -14.58
N VAL A 239 9.86 4.91 -14.62
CA VAL A 239 9.43 5.60 -15.84
C VAL A 239 10.04 6.99 -15.89
N PHE A 240 10.68 7.36 -16.98
CA PHE A 240 11.32 8.66 -17.12
C PHE A 240 10.30 9.79 -17.26
N ASN A 241 10.37 10.82 -16.38
CA ASN A 241 9.59 12.04 -16.50
C ASN A 241 10.42 13.13 -17.23
N THR A 242 9.96 13.55 -18.41
CA THR A 242 10.65 14.53 -19.25
C THR A 242 10.52 15.97 -18.79
N HIS A 243 9.40 16.34 -18.16
CA HIS A 243 9.05 17.70 -17.81
C HIS A 243 8.99 17.86 -16.29
N THR A 244 10.12 18.22 -15.70
CA THR A 244 10.28 18.35 -14.26
C THR A 244 10.88 19.71 -13.89
N ILE A 245 11.04 19.95 -12.62
CA ILE A 245 11.75 21.09 -12.03
C ILE A 245 12.99 20.55 -11.30
N GLN A 246 13.40 21.12 -10.17
CA GLN A 246 14.45 20.47 -9.37
C GLN A 246 14.00 19.11 -8.87
N ILE A 247 12.71 18.98 -8.51
CA ILE A 247 12.09 17.71 -8.13
C ILE A 247 11.33 17.09 -9.31
N GLU A 248 11.09 15.79 -9.23
CA GLU A 248 9.93 15.17 -9.84
C GLU A 248 8.70 15.64 -9.07
N PRO A 249 7.61 16.14 -9.69
CA PRO A 249 6.51 16.85 -8.99
C PRO A 249 5.67 15.99 -8.03
N HIS A 250 5.93 14.68 -7.92
CA HIS A 250 5.29 13.73 -7.00
C HIS A 250 3.80 13.44 -7.25
N ASP A 251 3.24 13.83 -8.39
CA ASP A 251 1.84 13.54 -8.74
C ASP A 251 1.59 12.02 -8.77
N TYR A 252 2.55 11.22 -9.26
CA TYR A 252 2.45 9.77 -9.27
C TYR A 252 2.41 9.16 -7.85
N MET A 253 3.10 9.80 -6.90
CA MET A 253 3.02 9.38 -5.50
C MET A 253 1.62 9.60 -4.95
N ALA A 254 1.02 10.76 -5.24
CA ALA A 254 -0.36 11.05 -4.85
C ALA A 254 -1.34 10.04 -5.46
N GLU A 255 -1.19 9.69 -6.74
CA GLU A 255 -1.98 8.65 -7.40
C GLU A 255 -1.84 7.31 -6.68
N LEU A 256 -0.60 6.86 -6.43
CA LEU A 256 -0.33 5.61 -5.70
C LEU A 256 -0.99 5.60 -4.31
N PHE A 257 -0.84 6.68 -3.57
CA PHE A 257 -1.36 6.77 -2.20
C PHE A 257 -2.89 6.79 -2.16
N HIS A 258 -3.55 7.47 -3.08
CA HIS A 258 -5.01 7.43 -3.21
C HIS A 258 -5.54 6.03 -3.55
N GLU A 259 -4.83 5.27 -4.39
CA GLU A 259 -5.21 3.88 -4.67
C GLU A 259 -5.03 2.97 -3.44
N ILE A 260 -3.98 3.18 -2.65
CA ILE A 260 -3.77 2.45 -1.38
C ILE A 260 -4.86 2.84 -0.36
N GLU A 261 -5.20 4.12 -0.23
CA GLU A 261 -6.31 4.58 0.62
C GLU A 261 -7.63 3.94 0.22
N ARG A 262 -7.89 3.80 -1.09
CA ARG A 262 -9.08 3.15 -1.60
C ARG A 262 -9.13 1.66 -1.24
N ALA A 263 -8.01 0.95 -1.32
CA ALA A 263 -7.89 -0.44 -0.86
C ALA A 263 -8.18 -0.55 0.64
N ASN A 264 -7.55 0.30 1.45
CA ASN A 264 -7.78 0.35 2.89
C ASN A 264 -9.23 0.65 3.24
N THR A 265 -9.89 1.56 2.50
CA THR A 265 -11.28 1.92 2.72
C THR A 265 -12.24 0.75 2.46
N ILE A 266 -11.94 -0.09 1.45
CA ILE A 266 -12.70 -1.33 1.21
C ILE A 266 -12.55 -2.30 2.39
N LEU A 267 -11.36 -2.41 2.95
CA LEU A 267 -11.11 -3.29 4.10
C LEU A 267 -11.71 -2.74 5.40
N LEU A 268 -11.70 -1.42 5.61
CA LEU A 268 -12.38 -0.75 6.71
C LEU A 268 -13.90 -1.02 6.71
N ASP A 269 -14.51 -0.92 5.53
CA ASP A 269 -15.93 -1.26 5.31
C ASP A 269 -16.20 -2.73 5.67
N PHE A 270 -15.34 -3.62 5.20
CA PHE A 270 -15.41 -5.05 5.47
C PHE A 270 -15.21 -5.39 6.96
N ASP A 271 -14.23 -4.78 7.64
CA ASP A 271 -13.99 -4.98 9.08
C ASP A 271 -15.24 -4.65 9.90
N ARG A 272 -15.93 -3.57 9.55
CA ARG A 272 -17.18 -3.12 10.21
C ARG A 272 -18.33 -4.07 9.95
N ASP A 273 -18.50 -4.56 8.73
CA ASP A 273 -19.53 -5.52 8.40
C ASP A 273 -19.31 -6.85 9.14
N VAL A 274 -18.07 -7.38 9.16
CA VAL A 274 -17.76 -8.61 9.91
C VAL A 274 -17.98 -8.42 11.40
N TRP A 275 -17.57 -7.28 11.95
CA TRP A 275 -17.85 -6.92 13.35
C TRP A 275 -19.36 -6.91 13.63
N GLY A 276 -20.14 -6.33 12.72
CA GLY A 276 -21.62 -6.31 12.78
C GLY A 276 -22.20 -7.73 12.75
N TYR A 277 -21.76 -8.58 11.83
CA TYR A 277 -22.21 -9.97 11.74
C TYR A 277 -21.83 -10.81 12.96
N ILE A 278 -20.68 -10.55 13.58
CA ILE A 278 -20.31 -11.17 14.87
C ILE A 278 -21.28 -10.72 15.95
N SER A 279 -21.65 -9.45 16.01
CA SER A 279 -22.60 -8.92 17.00
C SER A 279 -24.00 -9.49 16.86
N LEU A 280 -24.42 -9.85 15.63
CA LEU A 280 -25.69 -10.54 15.34
C LEU A 280 -25.62 -12.05 15.62
N GLY A 281 -24.44 -12.59 15.90
CA GLY A 281 -24.21 -14.01 16.11
C GLY A 281 -24.14 -14.83 14.83
N PHE A 282 -24.07 -14.19 13.65
CA PHE A 282 -23.92 -14.86 12.36
C PHE A 282 -22.55 -15.48 12.16
N PHE A 283 -21.53 -14.87 12.79
CA PHE A 283 -20.21 -15.43 12.89
C PHE A 283 -19.81 -15.66 14.36
N ARG A 284 -18.99 -16.67 14.57
CA ARG A 284 -18.27 -16.95 15.81
C ARG A 284 -16.78 -16.88 15.56
N GLN A 285 -16.01 -16.67 16.60
CA GLN A 285 -14.55 -16.68 16.54
C GLN A 285 -14.02 -17.95 17.22
N LYS A 286 -13.12 -18.68 16.54
CA LYS A 286 -12.40 -19.82 17.13
C LYS A 286 -11.61 -19.32 18.34
N LEU A 287 -11.77 -20.01 19.45
CA LEU A 287 -10.92 -19.80 20.62
C LEU A 287 -9.57 -20.45 20.39
N LYS A 288 -8.51 -19.75 20.74
CA LYS A 288 -7.17 -20.30 20.80
C LYS A 288 -6.86 -20.60 22.26
N GLU A 289 -6.37 -21.82 22.54
CA GLU A 289 -6.03 -22.24 23.90
C GLU A 289 -5.05 -21.25 24.55
N GLY A 290 -5.37 -20.79 25.76
CA GLY A 290 -4.58 -19.78 26.47
C GLY A 290 -4.90 -18.31 26.16
N GLU A 291 -5.72 -18.02 25.14
CA GLU A 291 -6.17 -16.62 24.89
C GLU A 291 -7.29 -16.22 25.85
N VAL A 292 -7.20 -14.99 26.37
CA VAL A 292 -8.24 -14.36 27.22
C VAL A 292 -9.06 -13.42 26.34
N GLY A 293 -10.32 -13.74 26.10
CA GLY A 293 -11.21 -12.97 25.24
C GLY A 293 -11.67 -11.63 25.87
N SER A 294 -11.74 -11.56 27.18
CA SER A 294 -12.07 -10.36 27.97
C SER A 294 -11.45 -10.45 29.36
N SER A 295 -10.90 -9.36 29.86
CA SER A 295 -10.29 -9.28 31.19
C SER A 295 -11.32 -9.37 32.34
N THR A 296 -12.59 -9.05 32.05
CA THR A 296 -13.64 -8.89 33.07
C THR A 296 -14.80 -9.86 32.89
N MET A 297 -15.14 -10.22 31.63
CA MET A 297 -16.29 -11.08 31.32
C MET A 297 -15.81 -12.35 30.63
N PRO A 298 -15.65 -13.50 31.37
CA PRO A 298 -15.00 -14.71 30.83
C PRO A 298 -15.71 -15.35 29.62
N HIS A 299 -17.01 -15.12 29.44
CA HIS A 299 -17.79 -15.63 28.32
C HIS A 299 -17.63 -14.84 27.03
N LYS A 300 -16.99 -13.65 27.07
CA LYS A 300 -16.94 -12.68 25.98
C LYS A 300 -15.69 -12.89 25.12
N VAL A 301 -15.88 -13.05 23.82
CA VAL A 301 -14.80 -13.13 22.82
C VAL A 301 -14.90 -11.92 21.90
N ASN A 302 -14.07 -10.92 22.16
CA ASN A 302 -14.08 -9.67 21.40
C ASN A 302 -13.47 -9.87 20.00
N PRO A 303 -14.01 -9.21 18.95
CA PRO A 303 -13.45 -9.25 17.58
C PRO A 303 -12.26 -8.32 17.43
N ILE A 304 -11.29 -8.39 18.33
CA ILE A 304 -10.16 -7.45 18.44
C ILE A 304 -9.26 -7.38 17.21
N ASP A 305 -9.20 -8.45 16.42
CA ASP A 305 -8.39 -8.45 15.21
C ASP A 305 -8.99 -7.53 14.13
N PHE A 306 -10.32 -7.49 13.98
CA PHE A 306 -11.01 -6.58 13.06
C PHE A 306 -10.95 -5.13 13.54
N GLU A 307 -11.12 -4.88 14.85
CA GLU A 307 -10.96 -3.57 15.47
C GLU A 307 -9.52 -3.03 15.31
N ASN A 308 -8.51 -3.89 15.47
CA ASN A 308 -7.11 -3.55 15.26
C ASN A 308 -6.81 -3.25 13.79
N SER A 309 -7.41 -4.00 12.86
CA SER A 309 -7.33 -3.71 11.42
C SER A 309 -7.91 -2.33 11.12
N GLU A 310 -9.17 -2.09 11.51
CA GLU A 310 -9.85 -0.80 11.32
C GLU A 310 -9.03 0.38 11.85
N GLY A 311 -8.55 0.29 13.08
CA GLY A 311 -7.79 1.36 13.72
C GLY A 311 -6.48 1.70 12.98
N ASN A 312 -5.71 0.69 12.58
CA ASN A 312 -4.43 0.90 11.90
C ASN A 312 -4.60 1.36 10.44
N LEU A 313 -5.59 0.83 9.72
CA LEU A 313 -5.89 1.29 8.35
C LEU A 313 -6.40 2.74 8.36
N GLY A 314 -7.13 3.16 9.38
CA GLY A 314 -7.52 4.56 9.56
C GLY A 314 -6.33 5.50 9.72
N ILE A 315 -5.31 5.11 10.51
CA ILE A 315 -4.07 5.87 10.66
C ILE A 315 -3.28 5.90 9.33
N ALA A 316 -3.18 4.76 8.63
CA ALA A 316 -2.52 4.69 7.33
C ALA A 316 -3.14 5.68 6.34
N ASN A 317 -4.48 5.71 6.24
CA ASN A 317 -5.19 6.62 5.36
C ASN A 317 -4.96 8.09 5.71
N ALA A 318 -4.92 8.45 7.00
CA ALA A 318 -4.62 9.80 7.42
C ALA A 318 -3.21 10.25 6.97
N LEU A 319 -2.23 9.35 7.02
CA LEU A 319 -0.86 9.61 6.54
C LEU A 319 -0.80 9.70 5.02
N PHE A 320 -1.38 8.75 4.30
CA PHE A 320 -1.42 8.77 2.83
C PHE A 320 -2.16 10.00 2.28
N GLY A 321 -3.30 10.36 2.87
CA GLY A 321 -4.04 11.57 2.49
C GLY A 321 -3.22 12.84 2.69
N HIS A 322 -2.46 12.93 3.80
CA HIS A 322 -1.54 14.05 3.99
C HIS A 322 -0.40 14.04 2.94
N LEU A 323 0.23 12.89 2.71
CA LEU A 323 1.30 12.73 1.72
C LEU A 323 0.80 13.09 0.32
N ALA A 324 -0.34 12.56 -0.10
CA ALA A 324 -0.94 12.82 -1.41
C ALA A 324 -1.31 14.30 -1.62
N GLY A 325 -1.83 14.96 -0.57
CA GLY A 325 -2.17 16.38 -0.63
C GLY A 325 -0.99 17.34 -0.51
N LYS A 326 0.13 16.90 0.11
CA LYS A 326 1.28 17.75 0.38
C LYS A 326 2.37 17.64 -0.70
N LEU A 327 2.72 16.43 -1.13
CA LEU A 327 3.89 16.21 -1.98
C LEU A 327 3.84 16.92 -3.35
N PRO A 328 2.68 16.97 -4.05
CA PRO A 328 2.59 17.73 -5.31
C PRO A 328 2.67 19.26 -5.13
N VAL A 329 2.65 19.77 -3.90
CA VAL A 329 2.67 21.20 -3.63
C VAL A 329 4.05 21.63 -3.16
N SER A 330 4.76 22.35 -4.00
CA SER A 330 6.06 22.96 -3.71
C SER A 330 6.09 24.43 -4.14
N ARG A 331 7.02 25.20 -3.58
CA ARG A 331 7.20 26.63 -3.96
C ARG A 331 8.15 26.69 -5.15
N TRP A 332 7.69 27.32 -6.23
CA TRP A 332 8.44 27.50 -7.47
C TRP A 332 9.07 26.18 -7.96
N GLN A 333 10.40 26.13 -8.13
CA GLN A 333 11.09 24.95 -8.61
C GLN A 333 11.36 23.91 -7.53
N ARG A 334 11.38 24.30 -6.27
CA ARG A 334 11.41 23.46 -5.07
C ARG A 334 11.41 24.26 -3.78
N ASP A 335 10.77 23.72 -2.73
CA ASP A 335 11.13 23.97 -1.32
C ASP A 335 11.53 22.65 -0.63
N LEU A 336 12.03 22.72 0.62
CA LEU A 336 12.54 21.54 1.33
C LEU A 336 11.47 20.77 2.11
N THR A 337 10.20 21.18 2.07
CA THR A 337 9.15 20.54 2.88
C THR A 337 8.83 19.12 2.44
N ASP A 338 9.05 18.79 1.17
CA ASP A 338 8.92 17.44 0.64
C ASP A 338 9.86 16.44 1.34
N SER A 339 11.13 16.80 1.49
CA SER A 339 12.15 15.97 2.13
C SER A 339 11.78 15.57 3.57
N THR A 340 11.18 16.51 4.34
CA THR A 340 10.70 16.23 5.69
C THR A 340 9.55 15.23 5.69
N VAL A 341 8.62 15.37 4.77
CA VAL A 341 7.38 14.57 4.70
C VAL A 341 7.66 13.16 4.15
N LEU A 342 8.52 13.04 3.14
CA LEU A 342 8.92 11.77 2.51
C LEU A 342 9.56 10.77 3.50
N ARG A 343 10.16 11.23 4.60
CA ARG A 343 10.69 10.35 5.66
C ARG A 343 9.63 9.52 6.37
N ASN A 344 8.33 9.83 6.16
CA ASN A 344 7.20 9.10 6.73
C ASN A 344 6.60 8.04 5.78
N LEU A 345 7.17 7.80 4.61
CA LEU A 345 6.68 6.79 3.67
C LEU A 345 6.54 5.42 4.33
N GLY A 346 7.62 4.92 4.96
CA GLY A 346 7.62 3.63 5.64
C GLY A 346 6.63 3.54 6.80
N VAL A 347 6.29 4.68 7.43
CA VAL A 347 5.31 4.75 8.52
C VAL A 347 3.91 4.46 7.99
N ALA A 348 3.51 5.08 6.87
CA ALA A 348 2.21 4.86 6.24
C ALA A 348 2.04 3.40 5.78
N PHE A 349 3.04 2.85 5.09
CA PHE A 349 3.07 1.43 4.70
C PHE A 349 3.05 0.51 5.92
N GLY A 350 3.78 0.84 6.99
CA GLY A 350 3.83 0.07 8.22
C GLY A 350 2.45 -0.12 8.85
N TYR A 351 1.64 0.92 8.92
CA TYR A 351 0.26 0.82 9.44
C TYR A 351 -0.64 -0.03 8.54
N CYS A 352 -0.45 -0.01 7.21
CA CYS A 352 -1.14 -0.95 6.32
C CYS A 352 -0.80 -2.41 6.67
N PHE A 353 0.49 -2.72 6.83
CA PHE A 353 0.93 -4.09 7.15
C PHE A 353 0.37 -4.58 8.49
N ILE A 354 0.32 -3.71 9.50
CA ILE A 354 -0.27 -4.05 10.80
C ILE A 354 -1.77 -4.35 10.62
N GLY A 355 -2.51 -3.50 9.91
CA GLY A 355 -3.93 -3.68 9.63
C GLY A 355 -4.22 -4.97 8.85
N TYR A 356 -3.51 -5.21 7.74
CA TYR A 356 -3.70 -6.41 6.92
C TYR A 356 -3.34 -7.69 7.67
N ASN A 357 -2.31 -7.69 8.50
CA ASN A 357 -1.96 -8.83 9.35
C ASN A 357 -3.02 -9.08 10.43
N ALA A 358 -3.59 -8.03 11.01
CA ALA A 358 -4.68 -8.14 11.96
C ALA A 358 -5.92 -8.76 11.30
N LEU A 359 -6.34 -8.23 10.14
CA LEU A 359 -7.45 -8.77 9.36
C LEU A 359 -7.22 -10.25 9.00
N THR A 360 -6.03 -10.61 8.54
CA THR A 360 -5.68 -12.01 8.21
C THR A 360 -5.84 -12.93 9.42
N ARG A 361 -5.43 -12.49 10.62
CA ARG A 361 -5.64 -13.26 11.86
C ARG A 361 -7.11 -13.40 12.20
N GLY A 362 -7.88 -12.31 12.08
CA GLY A 362 -9.33 -12.31 12.32
C GLY A 362 -10.06 -13.28 11.40
N LEU A 363 -9.78 -13.23 10.10
CA LEU A 363 -10.32 -14.16 9.10
C LEU A 363 -10.00 -15.62 9.43
N GLY A 364 -8.77 -15.91 9.88
CA GLY A 364 -8.38 -17.27 10.28
C GLY A 364 -9.15 -17.84 11.49
N LYS A 365 -9.75 -16.97 12.32
CA LYS A 365 -10.58 -17.34 13.46
C LYS A 365 -12.08 -17.41 13.14
N LEU A 366 -12.51 -16.90 11.99
CA LEU A 366 -13.92 -16.71 11.65
C LEU A 366 -14.61 -18.05 11.33
N GLN A 367 -15.81 -18.26 11.89
CA GLN A 367 -16.68 -19.39 11.64
C GLN A 367 -18.11 -18.93 11.44
N VAL A 368 -18.76 -19.42 10.39
CA VAL A 368 -20.19 -19.16 10.16
C VAL A 368 -21.03 -19.92 11.19
N ASN A 369 -22.08 -19.27 11.69
CA ASN A 369 -23.09 -19.85 12.55
C ASN A 369 -24.38 -20.04 11.75
N GLU A 370 -24.43 -21.10 10.93
CA GLU A 370 -25.55 -21.38 10.02
C GLU A 370 -26.88 -21.48 10.74
N ALA A 371 -26.90 -22.07 11.94
CA ALA A 371 -28.14 -22.21 12.71
C ALA A 371 -28.73 -20.83 13.07
N ARG A 372 -27.89 -19.85 13.46
CA ARG A 372 -28.35 -18.51 13.79
C ARG A 372 -28.82 -17.75 12.55
N ILE A 373 -28.16 -17.95 11.42
CA ILE A 373 -28.54 -17.34 10.14
C ILE A 373 -29.89 -17.91 9.66
N ALA A 374 -30.10 -19.22 9.75
CA ALA A 374 -31.36 -19.87 9.41
C ALA A 374 -32.51 -19.41 10.30
N GLU A 375 -32.28 -19.30 11.62
CA GLU A 375 -33.26 -18.77 12.57
C GLU A 375 -33.68 -17.32 12.20
N ASP A 376 -32.73 -16.46 11.81
CA ASP A 376 -33.00 -15.08 11.40
C ASP A 376 -33.89 -15.02 10.14
N LEU A 377 -33.64 -15.91 9.17
CA LEU A 377 -34.45 -16.06 7.97
C LEU A 377 -35.87 -16.52 8.29
N ASP A 378 -36.04 -17.51 9.14
CA ASP A 378 -37.35 -18.09 9.49
C ASP A 378 -38.27 -17.10 10.22
N HIS A 379 -37.70 -16.04 10.82
CA HIS A 379 -38.47 -15.00 11.50
C HIS A 379 -38.82 -13.79 10.64
N ALA A 380 -38.45 -13.77 9.36
CA ALA A 380 -38.58 -12.60 8.49
C ALA A 380 -39.30 -12.89 7.17
N TRP A 381 -40.45 -13.55 7.21
CA TRP A 381 -41.25 -13.91 6.02
C TRP A 381 -41.77 -12.70 5.24
N GLU A 382 -41.89 -11.54 5.86
CA GLU A 382 -42.30 -10.30 5.23
C GLU A 382 -41.38 -9.83 4.11
N VAL A 383 -40.14 -10.26 4.09
CA VAL A 383 -39.15 -9.89 3.05
C VAL A 383 -39.50 -10.49 1.68
N LEU A 384 -40.35 -11.54 1.64
CA LEU A 384 -40.85 -12.10 0.40
C LEU A 384 -41.84 -11.17 -0.34
N ALA A 385 -42.36 -10.14 0.33
CA ALA A 385 -43.31 -9.21 -0.25
C ALA A 385 -42.74 -8.53 -1.52
N GLU A 386 -41.46 -8.27 -1.61
CA GLU A 386 -40.80 -7.73 -2.81
C GLU A 386 -40.92 -8.69 -4.01
N ALA A 387 -40.60 -9.95 -3.82
CA ALA A 387 -40.68 -10.94 -4.88
C ALA A 387 -42.13 -11.18 -5.31
N VAL A 388 -43.04 -11.34 -4.34
CA VAL A 388 -44.45 -11.56 -4.59
C VAL A 388 -45.07 -10.39 -5.38
N GLN A 389 -44.86 -9.12 -4.95
CA GLN A 389 -45.39 -7.98 -5.69
C GLN A 389 -44.83 -7.86 -7.12
N THR A 390 -43.55 -8.27 -7.31
CA THR A 390 -42.93 -8.26 -8.64
C THR A 390 -43.60 -9.26 -9.57
N VAL A 391 -43.87 -10.47 -9.07
CA VAL A 391 -44.63 -11.49 -9.81
C VAL A 391 -46.07 -10.99 -10.11
N MET A 392 -46.78 -10.46 -9.12
CA MET A 392 -48.10 -9.90 -9.31
C MET A 392 -48.14 -8.82 -10.41
N ARG A 393 -47.13 -7.96 -10.46
CA ARG A 393 -46.99 -6.95 -11.54
C ARG A 393 -46.81 -7.60 -12.91
N SER A 394 -46.04 -8.65 -13.02
CA SER A 394 -45.78 -9.35 -14.30
C SER A 394 -47.06 -10.01 -14.86
N TYR A 395 -48.00 -10.34 -13.99
CA TYR A 395 -49.32 -10.86 -14.37
C TYR A 395 -50.44 -9.80 -14.44
N GLY A 396 -50.10 -8.50 -14.31
CA GLY A 396 -51.04 -7.40 -14.44
C GLY A 396 -52.03 -7.26 -13.27
N VAL A 397 -51.72 -7.81 -12.10
CA VAL A 397 -52.58 -7.68 -10.91
C VAL A 397 -52.62 -6.20 -10.49
N PRO A 398 -53.81 -5.62 -10.26
CA PRO A 398 -53.95 -4.23 -9.89
C PRO A 398 -53.44 -3.97 -8.45
N HIS A 399 -52.73 -2.85 -8.25
CA HIS A 399 -52.30 -2.36 -6.92
C HIS A 399 -51.53 -3.37 -6.07
N PRO A 400 -50.51 -4.13 -6.59
CA PRO A 400 -49.87 -5.21 -5.87
C PRO A 400 -49.09 -4.72 -4.63
N TYR A 401 -48.48 -3.53 -4.72
CA TYR A 401 -47.73 -2.94 -3.58
C TYR A 401 -48.68 -2.61 -2.42
N GLU A 402 -49.84 -1.99 -2.71
CA GLU A 402 -50.85 -1.61 -1.72
C GLU A 402 -51.47 -2.82 -1.04
N GLN A 403 -51.73 -3.90 -1.79
CA GLN A 403 -52.21 -5.18 -1.24
C GLN A 403 -51.21 -5.78 -0.25
N LEU A 404 -49.96 -5.90 -0.64
CA LEU A 404 -48.92 -6.43 0.24
C LEU A 404 -48.58 -5.50 1.41
N LYS A 405 -48.60 -4.19 1.22
CA LYS A 405 -48.45 -3.22 2.31
C LYS A 405 -49.57 -3.36 3.36
N ALA A 406 -50.79 -3.62 2.96
CA ALA A 406 -51.90 -3.86 3.87
C ALA A 406 -51.73 -5.19 4.66
N LEU A 407 -51.09 -6.19 4.04
CA LEU A 407 -50.78 -7.46 4.67
C LEU A 407 -49.62 -7.35 5.69
N THR A 408 -48.53 -6.66 5.33
CA THR A 408 -47.25 -6.71 6.05
C THR A 408 -47.07 -5.61 7.08
N ARG A 409 -47.67 -4.42 6.91
CA ARG A 409 -47.41 -3.25 7.75
C ARG A 409 -47.95 -3.41 9.18
N GLY A 410 -47.03 -3.46 10.15
CA GLY A 410 -47.36 -3.54 11.57
C GLY A 410 -47.85 -4.91 12.06
N LYS A 411 -47.67 -5.97 11.25
CA LYS A 411 -48.04 -7.35 11.59
C LYS A 411 -46.84 -8.28 11.35
N GLY A 412 -46.59 -9.22 12.23
CA GLY A 412 -45.71 -10.33 11.97
C GLY A 412 -46.29 -11.22 10.89
N ILE A 413 -45.55 -11.52 9.85
CA ILE A 413 -45.97 -12.40 8.76
C ILE A 413 -45.45 -13.80 9.04
N THR A 414 -46.36 -14.77 9.01
CA THR A 414 -46.02 -16.19 9.10
C THR A 414 -46.03 -16.85 7.71
N PRO A 415 -45.40 -18.03 7.56
CA PRO A 415 -45.49 -18.81 6.33
C PRO A 415 -46.94 -19.04 5.86
N GLU A 416 -47.79 -19.35 6.80
CA GLU A 416 -49.22 -19.61 6.55
C GLU A 416 -49.94 -18.37 6.03
N THR A 417 -49.67 -17.20 6.64
CA THR A 417 -50.27 -15.92 6.19
C THR A 417 -49.83 -15.57 4.76
N MET A 418 -48.55 -15.75 4.45
CA MET A 418 -48.01 -15.51 3.12
C MET A 418 -48.60 -16.49 2.10
N ARG A 419 -48.69 -17.78 2.43
CA ARG A 419 -49.27 -18.80 1.58
C ARG A 419 -50.74 -18.50 1.28
N THR A 420 -51.55 -18.22 2.30
CA THR A 420 -52.97 -17.85 2.14
C THR A 420 -53.14 -16.65 1.23
N PHE A 421 -52.27 -15.65 1.32
CA PHE A 421 -52.29 -14.49 0.44
C PHE A 421 -51.97 -14.83 -1.03
N ILE A 422 -51.06 -15.75 -1.27
CA ILE A 422 -50.67 -16.17 -2.63
C ILE A 422 -51.72 -17.07 -3.29
N GLU A 423 -52.41 -17.90 -2.50
CA GLU A 423 -53.47 -18.83 -2.97
C GLU A 423 -54.82 -18.15 -3.21
N GLY A 424 -55.11 -16.99 -2.62
CA GLY A 424 -56.36 -16.23 -2.75
C GLY A 424 -56.25 -15.06 -3.69
#